data_05c46bda2bf29915688a133c2131e6ca
#
_entry.id   05c46bda2bf29915688a133c2131e6ca
#
_cell.length_a   1.000
_cell.length_b   1.000
_cell.length_c   1.000
_cell.angle_alpha   90.00
_cell.angle_beta   90.00
_cell.angle_gamma   90.00
#
_symmetry.space_group_name_H-M   'P 1'
#
loop_
_entity.id
_entity.type
_entity.pdbx_description
1 polymer ?
#
loop_
_entity_poly.entity_id
_entity_poly.type
_entity_poly.pdbx_seq_one_letter_code
_entity_poly.pdbx_strand_id
1 'polypeptide(L)'
;VPKKLLVYGSEYRELLAEAASFGWSVPDPSCDPAVLFSNVRQEVMRLNGIHRTSLQNHGVELVEGWGRFLDAHTVQVGERQITARQMVIAVGGRPQRLPIPGGELGWVSDDLFEQKQLPGAITIVGAGYIACEFACILQGLGVQVTQVMRGDRILKGFDRELALAVQEGMQELGVSLRFGLQPTAISTTATGMDLVCGDTCIHGDVVLQATGRLAWLEGLGLEQAGVQHEPHRIPVDAMHRTNVPHIYAVGDVTDRVNLTPVAIDEGRAVAD
;
A
#
# COMPACT_ATOMS: atom_id res chain seq x y z
N VAL A 1 -6.56 -1.61 6.11
CA VAL A 1 -7.08 -2.68 6.98
C VAL A 1 -6.36 -4.01 6.75
N PRO A 2 -6.23 -4.56 5.51
CA PRO A 2 -5.69 -5.91 5.32
C PRO A 2 -4.26 -6.07 5.86
N LYS A 3 -3.37 -5.10 5.64
CA LYS A 3 -2.00 -5.14 6.15
C LYS A 3 -1.96 -5.30 7.68
N LYS A 4 -2.81 -4.58 8.43
CA LYS A 4 -2.85 -4.69 9.90
C LYS A 4 -3.31 -6.06 10.38
N LEU A 5 -4.22 -6.71 9.66
CA LEU A 5 -4.64 -8.09 9.97
C LEU A 5 -3.51 -9.10 9.72
N LEU A 6 -2.70 -8.88 8.69
CA LEU A 6 -1.50 -9.69 8.46
C LEU A 6 -0.43 -9.48 9.56
N VAL A 7 -0.28 -8.26 10.09
CA VAL A 7 0.58 -7.99 11.26
C VAL A 7 0.17 -8.89 12.41
N TYR A 8 -1.12 -8.88 12.80
CA TYR A 8 -1.60 -9.75 13.87
C TYR A 8 -1.32 -11.23 13.60
N GLY A 9 -1.49 -11.70 12.36
CA GLY A 9 -1.19 -13.08 11.99
C GLY A 9 0.30 -13.42 12.11
N SER A 10 1.19 -12.48 11.79
CA SER A 10 2.64 -12.69 11.83
C SER A 10 3.22 -12.71 13.25
N GLU A 11 2.58 -12.03 14.21
CA GLU A 11 3.00 -11.98 15.62
C GLU A 11 2.87 -13.33 16.33
N TYR A 12 1.98 -14.21 15.86
CA TYR A 12 1.77 -15.52 16.51
C TYR A 12 3.01 -16.40 16.51
N ARG A 13 3.87 -16.31 15.50
CA ARG A 13 5.10 -17.11 15.46
C ARG A 13 6.02 -16.81 16.64
N GLU A 14 6.21 -15.52 16.94
CA GLU A 14 7.03 -15.06 18.06
C GLU A 14 6.36 -15.44 19.40
N LEU A 15 5.08 -15.14 19.55
CA LEU A 15 4.30 -15.50 20.75
C LEU A 15 4.36 -17.01 21.05
N LEU A 16 4.25 -17.86 20.03
CA LEU A 16 4.33 -19.31 20.18
C LEU A 16 5.75 -19.78 20.54
N ALA A 17 6.77 -19.12 20.00
CA ALA A 17 8.16 -19.42 20.38
C ALA A 17 8.45 -19.04 21.85
N GLU A 18 7.91 -17.90 22.30
CA GLU A 18 8.04 -17.45 23.70
C GLU A 18 7.21 -18.27 24.68
N ALA A 19 6.14 -18.91 24.24
CA ALA A 19 5.20 -19.64 25.07
C ALA A 19 5.89 -20.71 25.98
N ALA A 20 6.97 -21.29 25.47
CA ALA A 20 7.75 -22.30 26.23
C ALA A 20 8.39 -21.73 27.51
N SER A 21 8.80 -20.45 27.51
CA SER A 21 9.38 -19.77 28.66
C SER A 21 8.37 -19.56 29.80
N PHE A 22 7.07 -19.62 29.48
CA PHE A 22 5.95 -19.54 30.42
C PHE A 22 5.32 -20.90 30.73
N GLY A 23 5.98 -21.98 30.35
CA GLY A 23 5.53 -23.35 30.66
C GLY A 23 4.49 -23.94 29.69
N TRP A 24 4.21 -23.27 28.56
CA TRP A 24 3.31 -23.82 27.55
C TRP A 24 4.08 -24.73 26.58
N SER A 25 3.50 -25.87 26.25
CA SER A 25 4.03 -26.76 25.22
C SER A 25 3.16 -26.66 23.97
N VAL A 26 3.73 -26.14 22.92
CA VAL A 26 3.07 -26.01 21.61
C VAL A 26 3.95 -26.74 20.60
N PRO A 27 3.68 -28.03 20.33
CA PRO A 27 4.47 -28.80 19.40
C PRO A 27 4.20 -28.34 17.94
N ASP A 28 5.26 -28.11 17.17
CA ASP A 28 5.29 -27.89 15.75
C ASP A 28 4.23 -26.90 15.22
N PRO A 29 4.18 -25.65 15.71
CA PRO A 29 3.20 -24.70 15.25
C PRO A 29 3.43 -24.36 13.78
N SER A 30 2.38 -24.44 12.96
CA SER A 30 2.41 -24.09 11.55
C SER A 30 1.33 -23.08 11.21
N CYS A 31 1.62 -22.18 10.27
CA CYS A 31 0.65 -21.24 9.72
C CYS A 31 0.17 -21.77 8.36
N ASP A 32 -1.15 -21.82 8.15
CA ASP A 32 -1.74 -22.03 6.83
C ASP A 32 -2.02 -20.66 6.19
N PRO A 33 -1.21 -20.24 5.19
CA PRO A 33 -1.41 -18.96 4.53
C PRO A 33 -2.76 -18.84 3.85
N ALA A 34 -3.32 -19.94 3.31
CA ALA A 34 -4.60 -19.90 2.61
C ALA A 34 -5.73 -19.53 3.58
N VAL A 35 -5.70 -20.05 4.81
CA VAL A 35 -6.65 -19.70 5.88
C VAL A 35 -6.46 -18.25 6.29
N LEU A 36 -5.23 -17.81 6.53
CA LEU A 36 -4.92 -16.43 6.92
C LEU A 36 -5.44 -15.42 5.88
N PHE A 37 -5.05 -15.57 4.61
CA PHE A 37 -5.48 -14.66 3.54
C PHE A 37 -7.00 -14.73 3.30
N SER A 38 -7.61 -15.91 3.44
CA SER A 38 -9.08 -16.03 3.36
C SER A 38 -9.77 -15.22 4.44
N ASN A 39 -9.31 -15.33 5.69
CA ASN A 39 -9.88 -14.59 6.82
C ASN A 39 -9.69 -13.07 6.66
N VAL A 40 -8.51 -12.65 6.18
CA VAL A 40 -8.26 -11.23 5.88
C VAL A 40 -9.22 -10.70 4.82
N ARG A 41 -9.43 -11.43 3.73
CA ARG A 41 -10.39 -11.04 2.68
C ARG A 41 -11.82 -11.01 3.18
N GLN A 42 -12.24 -12.00 3.97
CA GLN A 42 -13.59 -12.04 4.56
C GLN A 42 -13.84 -10.83 5.47
N GLU A 43 -12.85 -10.47 6.30
CA GLU A 43 -12.98 -9.29 7.17
C GLU A 43 -13.05 -8.00 6.37
N VAL A 44 -12.26 -7.86 5.30
CA VAL A 44 -12.36 -6.70 4.39
C VAL A 44 -13.74 -6.63 3.75
N MET A 45 -14.29 -7.75 3.26
CA MET A 45 -15.64 -7.79 2.69
C MET A 45 -16.71 -7.42 3.73
N ARG A 46 -16.58 -7.92 4.97
CA ARG A 46 -17.50 -7.57 6.07
C ARG A 46 -17.49 -6.07 6.34
N LEU A 47 -16.31 -5.45 6.42
CA LEU A 47 -16.16 -4.01 6.64
C LEU A 47 -16.73 -3.20 5.47
N ASN A 48 -16.52 -3.62 4.23
CA ASN A 48 -17.11 -2.99 3.05
C ASN A 48 -18.64 -3.02 3.13
N GLY A 49 -19.24 -4.13 3.59
CA GLY A 49 -20.69 -4.22 3.83
C GLY A 49 -21.17 -3.22 4.88
N ILE A 50 -20.44 -3.05 5.99
CA ILE A 50 -20.76 -2.06 7.02
C ILE A 50 -20.71 -0.64 6.44
N HIS A 51 -19.68 -0.30 5.67
CA HIS A 51 -19.58 1.04 5.04
C HIS A 51 -20.72 1.30 4.07
N ARG A 52 -21.11 0.33 3.23
CA ARG A 52 -22.28 0.44 2.32
C ARG A 52 -23.56 0.70 3.10
N THR A 53 -23.82 -0.09 4.14
CA THR A 53 -24.99 0.08 5.00
C THR A 53 -24.99 1.45 5.69
N SER A 54 -23.84 1.91 6.16
CA SER A 54 -23.71 3.23 6.76
C SER A 54 -24.06 4.34 5.78
N LEU A 55 -23.54 4.32 4.55
CA LEU A 55 -23.89 5.29 3.51
C LEU A 55 -25.40 5.30 3.23
N GLN A 56 -26.01 4.14 3.07
CA GLN A 56 -27.46 4.01 2.83
C GLN A 56 -28.29 4.59 3.98
N ASN A 57 -27.92 4.27 5.24
CA ASN A 57 -28.62 4.77 6.43
C ASN A 57 -28.56 6.29 6.58
N HIS A 58 -27.52 6.92 6.03
CA HIS A 58 -27.36 8.38 6.01
C HIS A 58 -27.89 9.03 4.73
N GLY A 59 -28.60 8.29 3.89
CA GLY A 59 -29.21 8.82 2.65
C GLY A 59 -28.19 9.16 1.56
N VAL A 60 -26.96 8.62 1.64
CA VAL A 60 -25.94 8.82 0.61
C VAL A 60 -26.17 7.82 -0.52
N GLU A 61 -26.38 8.33 -1.73
CA GLU A 61 -26.48 7.51 -2.92
C GLU A 61 -25.09 6.99 -3.34
N LEU A 62 -24.92 5.68 -3.38
CA LEU A 62 -23.70 5.04 -3.87
C LEU A 62 -23.88 4.66 -5.35
N VAL A 63 -23.09 5.29 -6.21
CA VAL A 63 -23.03 4.98 -7.64
C VAL A 63 -21.75 4.23 -7.95
N GLU A 64 -21.87 2.96 -8.29
CA GLU A 64 -20.72 2.10 -8.60
C GLU A 64 -20.25 2.31 -10.03
N GLY A 65 -18.96 2.52 -10.20
CA GLY A 65 -18.32 2.66 -11.49
C GLY A 65 -17.13 3.62 -11.47
N TRP A 66 -16.55 3.82 -12.63
CA TRP A 66 -15.44 4.74 -12.82
C TRP A 66 -15.97 6.15 -13.09
N GLY A 67 -15.73 7.08 -12.16
CA GLY A 67 -16.14 8.46 -12.27
C GLY A 67 -15.12 9.30 -13.04
N ARG A 68 -15.60 10.13 -13.98
CA ARG A 68 -14.77 11.11 -14.67
C ARG A 68 -15.49 12.44 -14.80
N PHE A 69 -14.78 13.54 -14.73
CA PHE A 69 -15.32 14.86 -15.02
C PHE A 69 -15.62 15.02 -16.52
N LEU A 70 -16.77 15.57 -16.84
CA LEU A 70 -17.10 16.09 -18.16
C LEU A 70 -16.88 17.60 -18.25
N ASP A 71 -17.11 18.28 -17.14
CA ASP A 71 -16.88 19.71 -16.90
C ASP A 71 -16.71 19.96 -15.40
N ALA A 72 -16.59 21.23 -14.98
CA ALA A 72 -16.37 21.60 -13.58
C ALA A 72 -17.52 21.22 -12.61
N HIS A 73 -18.71 20.89 -13.11
CA HIS A 73 -19.90 20.59 -12.33
C HIS A 73 -20.50 19.22 -12.60
N THR A 74 -19.99 18.49 -13.60
CA THR A 74 -20.58 17.25 -14.08
C THR A 74 -19.58 16.10 -14.02
N VAL A 75 -19.97 15.01 -13.35
CA VAL A 75 -19.24 13.73 -13.32
C VAL A 75 -20.06 12.68 -14.06
N GLN A 76 -19.41 11.92 -14.93
CA GLN A 76 -19.98 10.75 -15.61
C GLN A 76 -19.53 9.46 -14.93
N VAL A 77 -20.48 8.55 -14.70
CA VAL A 77 -20.24 7.16 -14.26
C VAL A 77 -21.01 6.22 -15.16
N GLY A 78 -20.33 5.48 -16.02
CA GLY A 78 -20.98 4.72 -17.08
C GLY A 78 -21.79 5.64 -18.00
N GLU A 79 -23.10 5.40 -18.12
CA GLU A 79 -24.02 6.25 -18.89
C GLU A 79 -24.66 7.39 -18.08
N ARG A 80 -24.49 7.38 -16.76
CA ARG A 80 -25.06 8.41 -15.87
C ARG A 80 -24.20 9.66 -15.85
N GLN A 81 -24.84 10.82 -15.89
CA GLN A 81 -24.25 12.11 -15.62
C GLN A 81 -24.84 12.67 -14.33
N ILE A 82 -23.97 13.11 -13.43
CA ILE A 82 -24.33 13.62 -12.11
C ILE A 82 -23.77 15.02 -11.97
N THR A 83 -24.62 15.97 -11.65
CA THR A 83 -24.20 17.36 -11.40
C THR A 83 -24.20 17.67 -9.91
N ALA A 84 -23.23 18.47 -9.47
CA ALA A 84 -23.16 18.92 -8.09
C ALA A 84 -22.68 20.37 -7.98
N ARG A 85 -23.07 21.03 -6.88
CA ARG A 85 -22.59 22.37 -6.53
C ARG A 85 -21.19 22.36 -5.93
N GLN A 86 -20.84 21.30 -5.22
CA GLN A 86 -19.52 21.06 -4.63
C GLN A 86 -19.12 19.63 -4.92
N MET A 87 -17.83 19.41 -5.14
CA MET A 87 -17.27 18.11 -5.46
C MET A 87 -16.02 17.85 -4.64
N VAL A 88 -15.83 16.58 -4.24
CA VAL A 88 -14.63 16.14 -3.53
C VAL A 88 -13.97 15.02 -4.31
N ILE A 89 -12.70 15.20 -4.64
CA ILE A 89 -11.86 14.18 -5.26
C ILE A 89 -11.16 13.42 -4.14
N ALA A 90 -11.54 12.15 -3.92
CA ALA A 90 -11.01 11.29 -2.88
C ALA A 90 -10.60 9.91 -3.44
N VAL A 91 -10.04 9.90 -4.63
CA VAL A 91 -9.72 8.68 -5.40
C VAL A 91 -8.48 7.94 -4.89
N GLY A 92 -7.74 8.55 -3.94
CA GLY A 92 -6.56 7.94 -3.33
C GLY A 92 -5.37 7.81 -4.27
N GLY A 93 -4.54 6.81 -4.01
CA GLY A 93 -3.33 6.53 -4.77
C GLY A 93 -3.19 5.04 -5.09
N ARG A 94 -2.35 4.75 -6.08
CA ARG A 94 -1.98 3.39 -6.48
C ARG A 94 -0.50 3.12 -6.22
N PRO A 95 -0.09 1.86 -6.01
CA PRO A 95 1.33 1.53 -5.87
C PRO A 95 2.09 1.85 -7.16
N GLN A 96 3.33 2.29 -6.99
CA GLN A 96 4.23 2.58 -8.10
C GLN A 96 5.07 1.35 -8.42
N ARG A 97 5.06 0.93 -9.70
CA ARG A 97 6.02 -0.03 -10.24
C ARG A 97 7.29 0.70 -10.68
N LEU A 98 8.43 0.04 -10.57
CA LEU A 98 9.70 0.58 -11.04
C LEU A 98 9.67 0.73 -12.57
N PRO A 99 10.08 1.88 -13.12
CA PRO A 99 10.17 2.09 -14.56
C PRO A 99 11.49 1.50 -15.11
N ILE A 100 11.67 0.20 -14.94
CA ILE A 100 12.83 -0.58 -15.38
C ILE A 100 12.36 -1.78 -16.20
N PRO A 101 13.18 -2.35 -17.07
CA PRO A 101 12.87 -3.59 -17.78
C PRO A 101 12.39 -4.68 -16.81
N GLY A 102 11.23 -5.27 -17.11
CA GLY A 102 10.60 -6.31 -16.27
C GLY A 102 9.93 -5.77 -14.99
N GLY A 103 9.82 -4.46 -14.80
CA GLY A 103 9.15 -3.88 -13.64
C GLY A 103 7.67 -4.31 -13.51
N GLU A 104 7.02 -4.64 -14.62
CA GLU A 104 5.66 -5.17 -14.66
C GLU A 104 5.54 -6.60 -14.10
N LEU A 105 6.62 -7.37 -14.07
CA LEU A 105 6.65 -8.76 -13.59
C LEU A 105 6.56 -8.86 -12.06
N GLY A 106 7.16 -7.90 -11.35
CA GLY A 106 7.17 -7.90 -9.89
C GLY A 106 5.80 -7.55 -9.30
N TRP A 107 5.52 -8.06 -8.12
CA TRP A 107 4.32 -7.73 -7.35
C TRP A 107 4.36 -6.30 -6.82
N VAL A 108 3.18 -5.77 -6.55
CA VAL A 108 2.94 -4.61 -5.69
C VAL A 108 2.08 -5.03 -4.49
N SER A 109 1.80 -4.10 -3.56
CA SER A 109 1.02 -4.41 -2.36
C SER A 109 -0.31 -5.10 -2.65
N ASP A 110 -0.99 -4.71 -3.71
CA ASP A 110 -2.30 -5.23 -4.06
C ASP A 110 -2.22 -6.68 -4.53
N ASP A 111 -1.17 -7.02 -5.29
CA ASP A 111 -0.92 -8.39 -5.75
C ASP A 111 -0.68 -9.34 -4.57
N LEU A 112 -0.01 -8.87 -3.50
CA LEU A 112 0.24 -9.68 -2.30
C LEU A 112 -1.06 -10.08 -1.58
N PHE A 113 -2.03 -9.17 -1.49
CA PHE A 113 -3.30 -9.46 -0.80
C PHE A 113 -4.18 -10.48 -1.54
N GLU A 114 -3.97 -10.67 -2.84
CA GLU A 114 -4.70 -11.64 -3.65
C GLU A 114 -4.10 -13.06 -3.60
N GLN A 115 -2.94 -13.23 -2.94
CA GLN A 115 -2.28 -14.53 -2.86
C GLN A 115 -3.06 -15.53 -2.00
N LYS A 116 -2.87 -16.81 -2.30
CA LYS A 116 -3.36 -17.95 -1.50
C LYS A 116 -2.24 -18.71 -0.82
N GLN A 117 -1.01 -18.48 -1.26
CA GLN A 117 0.20 -19.11 -0.76
C GLN A 117 1.28 -18.04 -0.59
N LEU A 118 2.19 -18.27 0.33
CA LEU A 118 3.37 -17.44 0.49
C LEU A 118 4.52 -18.04 -0.33
N PRO A 119 5.39 -17.18 -0.91
CA PRO A 119 6.64 -17.64 -1.48
C PRO A 119 7.57 -18.16 -0.37
N GLY A 120 8.53 -19.03 -0.71
CA GLY A 120 9.58 -19.43 0.22
C GLY A 120 10.58 -18.31 0.46
N ALA A 121 10.89 -17.53 -0.60
CA ALA A 121 11.79 -16.38 -0.54
C ALA A 121 11.22 -15.19 -1.32
N ILE A 122 11.37 -13.99 -0.77
CA ILE A 122 10.90 -12.74 -1.40
C ILE A 122 11.96 -11.65 -1.35
N THR A 123 12.12 -10.94 -2.47
CA THR A 123 12.94 -9.73 -2.53
C THR A 123 12.03 -8.51 -2.53
N ILE A 124 12.12 -7.66 -1.49
CA ILE A 124 11.32 -6.44 -1.35
C ILE A 124 12.15 -5.24 -1.76
N VAL A 125 11.67 -4.44 -2.72
CA VAL A 125 12.35 -3.23 -3.16
C VAL A 125 11.68 -2.01 -2.53
N GLY A 126 12.44 -1.29 -1.72
CA GLY A 126 11.98 -0.05 -1.05
C GLY A 126 12.55 0.10 0.35
N ALA A 127 12.52 1.33 0.87
CA ALA A 127 13.03 1.67 2.20
C ALA A 127 12.00 2.40 3.06
N GLY A 128 10.78 2.61 2.55
CA GLY A 128 9.68 3.26 3.26
C GLY A 128 8.97 2.32 4.22
N TYR A 129 8.04 2.88 5.01
CA TYR A 129 7.28 2.12 6.01
C TYR A 129 6.52 0.93 5.43
N ILE A 130 6.00 1.03 4.19
CA ILE A 130 5.29 -0.08 3.53
C ILE A 130 6.24 -1.26 3.31
N ALA A 131 7.47 -1.00 2.83
CA ALA A 131 8.47 -2.03 2.62
C ALA A 131 8.89 -2.71 3.93
N CYS A 132 9.16 -1.91 4.98
CA CYS A 132 9.54 -2.42 6.29
C CYS A 132 8.42 -3.26 6.94
N GLU A 133 7.18 -2.79 6.89
CA GLU A 133 6.03 -3.54 7.42
C GLU A 133 5.84 -4.87 6.70
N PHE A 134 5.89 -4.91 5.36
CA PHE A 134 5.79 -6.18 4.64
C PHE A 134 6.99 -7.10 4.89
N ALA A 135 8.19 -6.54 5.05
CA ALA A 135 9.36 -7.34 5.41
C ALA A 135 9.18 -8.03 6.76
N CYS A 136 8.74 -7.31 7.79
CA CYS A 136 8.46 -7.88 9.11
C CYS A 136 7.31 -8.90 9.07
N ILE A 137 6.20 -8.57 8.40
CA ILE A 137 5.04 -9.48 8.28
C ILE A 137 5.46 -10.79 7.61
N LEU A 138 6.10 -10.73 6.46
CA LEU A 138 6.45 -11.92 5.69
C LEU A 138 7.52 -12.76 6.41
N GLN A 139 8.50 -12.11 7.04
CA GLN A 139 9.49 -12.80 7.86
C GLN A 139 8.84 -13.49 9.07
N GLY A 140 7.90 -12.81 9.75
CA GLY A 140 7.11 -13.39 10.84
C GLY A 140 6.24 -14.57 10.40
N LEU A 141 5.77 -14.59 9.16
CA LEU A 141 5.05 -15.71 8.56
C LEU A 141 5.96 -16.82 8.01
N GLY A 142 7.29 -16.70 8.15
CA GLY A 142 8.25 -17.74 7.78
C GLY A 142 8.82 -17.63 6.37
N VAL A 143 8.56 -16.53 5.65
CA VAL A 143 9.16 -16.26 4.35
C VAL A 143 10.59 -15.75 4.54
N GLN A 144 11.54 -16.21 3.74
CA GLN A 144 12.89 -15.64 3.71
C GLN A 144 12.87 -14.28 3.01
N VAL A 145 13.16 -13.21 3.74
CA VAL A 145 13.03 -11.85 3.22
C VAL A 145 14.39 -11.20 2.97
N THR A 146 14.60 -10.70 1.75
CA THR A 146 15.67 -9.77 1.41
C THR A 146 15.06 -8.42 1.03
N GLN A 147 15.38 -7.35 1.78
CA GLN A 147 14.92 -5.99 1.45
C GLN A 147 16.06 -5.18 0.83
N VAL A 148 15.79 -4.62 -0.35
CA VAL A 148 16.78 -3.90 -1.19
C VAL A 148 16.43 -2.42 -1.26
N MET A 149 17.42 -1.56 -1.09
CA MET A 149 17.22 -0.11 -1.12
C MET A 149 18.42 0.65 -1.67
N ARG A 150 18.13 1.78 -2.33
CA ARG A 150 19.16 2.67 -2.90
C ARG A 150 19.95 3.43 -1.84
N GLY A 151 19.26 3.76 -0.75
CA GLY A 151 19.84 4.55 0.34
C GLY A 151 20.73 3.73 1.26
N ASP A 152 21.26 4.41 2.25
CA ASP A 152 22.12 3.90 3.32
C ASP A 152 21.34 3.50 4.57
N ARG A 153 20.03 3.73 4.61
CA ARG A 153 19.12 3.40 5.72
C ARG A 153 17.68 3.23 5.27
N ILE A 154 16.89 2.57 6.11
CA ILE A 154 15.43 2.53 6.01
C ILE A 154 14.79 3.81 6.57
N LEU A 155 13.50 4.02 6.31
CA LEU A 155 12.65 5.07 6.90
C LEU A 155 13.25 6.47 6.78
N LYS A 156 13.84 6.80 5.63
CA LYS A 156 14.37 8.13 5.36
C LYS A 156 13.25 9.18 5.47
N GLY A 157 13.46 10.19 6.30
CA GLY A 157 12.45 11.21 6.63
C GLY A 157 11.87 11.06 8.04
N PHE A 158 12.09 9.92 8.69
CA PHE A 158 11.81 9.74 10.11
C PHE A 158 13.06 10.05 10.96
N ASP A 159 12.85 10.15 12.28
CA ASP A 159 13.94 10.31 13.22
C ASP A 159 15.00 9.21 13.01
N ARG A 160 16.29 9.61 13.05
CA ARG A 160 17.38 8.72 12.68
C ARG A 160 17.59 7.60 13.71
N GLU A 161 17.50 7.92 14.99
CA GLU A 161 17.74 6.93 16.06
C GLU A 161 16.62 5.89 16.07
N LEU A 162 15.37 6.33 15.91
CA LEU A 162 14.25 5.43 15.77
C LEU A 162 14.33 4.54 14.51
N ALA A 163 14.76 5.11 13.39
CA ALA A 163 14.92 4.35 12.15
C ALA A 163 16.03 3.28 12.28
N LEU A 164 17.13 3.58 13.00
CA LEU A 164 18.21 2.63 13.28
C LEU A 164 17.74 1.53 14.23
N ALA A 165 17.00 1.86 15.29
CA ALA A 165 16.45 0.85 16.20
C ALA A 165 15.50 -0.12 15.49
N VAL A 166 14.64 0.40 14.58
CA VAL A 166 13.80 -0.44 13.73
C VAL A 166 14.63 -1.33 12.81
N GLN A 167 15.70 -0.78 12.24
CA GLN A 167 16.60 -1.54 11.36
C GLN A 167 17.28 -2.69 12.09
N GLU A 168 17.79 -2.46 13.30
CA GLU A 168 18.37 -3.48 14.17
C GLU A 168 17.35 -4.59 14.48
N GLY A 169 16.14 -4.22 14.93
CA GLY A 169 15.09 -5.19 15.20
C GLY A 169 14.67 -5.99 13.97
N MET A 170 14.66 -5.40 12.77
CA MET A 170 14.40 -6.14 11.53
C MET A 170 15.49 -7.15 11.22
N GLN A 171 16.75 -6.81 11.46
CA GLN A 171 17.88 -7.72 11.27
C GLN A 171 17.85 -8.86 12.30
N GLU A 172 17.52 -8.58 13.56
CA GLU A 172 17.32 -9.58 14.61
C GLU A 172 16.17 -10.55 14.27
N LEU A 173 15.10 -10.03 13.67
CA LEU A 173 13.99 -10.84 13.14
C LEU A 173 14.42 -11.75 11.97
N GLY A 174 15.58 -11.49 11.36
CA GLY A 174 16.14 -12.29 10.27
C GLY A 174 15.96 -11.68 8.88
N VAL A 175 15.49 -10.42 8.75
CA VAL A 175 15.40 -9.73 7.46
C VAL A 175 16.80 -9.38 6.95
N SER A 176 17.13 -9.80 5.72
CA SER A 176 18.37 -9.44 5.05
C SER A 176 18.26 -8.04 4.42
N LEU A 177 18.88 -7.03 5.02
CA LEU A 177 18.87 -5.65 4.50
C LEU A 177 20.06 -5.42 3.55
N ARG A 178 19.81 -4.93 2.33
CA ARG A 178 20.78 -4.64 1.28
C ARG A 178 20.71 -3.16 0.91
N PHE A 179 21.71 -2.40 1.34
CA PHE A 179 21.82 -0.97 1.13
C PHE A 179 22.64 -0.61 -0.11
N GLY A 180 22.43 0.59 -0.64
CA GLY A 180 23.23 1.13 -1.75
C GLY A 180 23.00 0.44 -3.09
N LEU A 181 21.97 -0.38 -3.23
CA LEU A 181 21.67 -1.13 -4.45
C LEU A 181 20.57 -0.45 -5.25
N GLN A 182 20.89 -0.09 -6.49
CA GLN A 182 19.95 0.52 -7.44
C GLN A 182 19.41 -0.58 -8.37
N PRO A 183 18.10 -0.93 -8.30
CA PRO A 183 17.48 -1.84 -9.24
C PRO A 183 17.55 -1.33 -10.68
N THR A 184 17.94 -2.20 -11.61
CA THR A 184 18.07 -1.88 -13.05
C THR A 184 17.23 -2.78 -13.93
N ALA A 185 16.87 -3.99 -13.49
CA ALA A 185 15.95 -4.89 -14.19
C ALA A 185 15.33 -5.92 -13.23
N ILE A 186 14.19 -6.48 -13.63
CA ILE A 186 13.60 -7.68 -13.05
C ILE A 186 13.44 -8.69 -14.17
N SER A 187 13.79 -9.95 -13.94
CA SER A 187 13.63 -11.03 -14.91
C SER A 187 13.09 -12.28 -14.24
N THR A 188 12.34 -13.07 -15.00
CA THR A 188 11.89 -14.40 -14.56
C THR A 188 12.97 -15.43 -14.85
N THR A 189 13.10 -16.41 -13.97
CA THR A 189 13.98 -17.57 -14.10
C THR A 189 13.18 -18.86 -14.04
N ALA A 190 13.82 -20.00 -14.17
CA ALA A 190 13.16 -21.30 -14.01
C ALA A 190 12.62 -21.54 -12.59
N THR A 191 13.17 -20.86 -11.58
CA THR A 191 12.88 -21.08 -10.14
C THR A 191 12.35 -19.86 -9.42
N GLY A 192 12.06 -18.74 -10.12
CA GLY A 192 11.58 -17.53 -9.49
C GLY A 192 11.89 -16.28 -10.29
N MET A 193 12.36 -15.23 -9.61
CA MET A 193 12.69 -13.93 -10.18
C MET A 193 14.07 -13.45 -9.71
N ASP A 194 14.77 -12.78 -10.61
CA ASP A 194 16.03 -12.09 -10.33
C ASP A 194 15.80 -10.56 -10.33
N LEU A 195 16.26 -9.91 -9.26
CA LEU A 195 16.40 -8.47 -9.20
C LEU A 195 17.85 -8.11 -9.53
N VAL A 196 18.07 -7.42 -10.64
CA VAL A 196 19.40 -6.97 -11.07
C VAL A 196 19.67 -5.56 -10.54
N CYS A 197 20.83 -5.37 -9.91
CA CYS A 197 21.32 -4.11 -9.36
C CYS A 197 22.78 -3.91 -9.78
N GLY A 198 23.02 -3.37 -10.97
CA GLY A 198 24.37 -3.33 -11.55
C GLY A 198 24.96 -4.74 -11.71
N ASP A 199 26.10 -4.99 -11.07
CA ASP A 199 26.77 -6.31 -11.11
C ASP A 199 26.19 -7.30 -10.06
N THR A 200 25.27 -6.87 -9.23
CA THR A 200 24.63 -7.70 -8.19
C THR A 200 23.30 -8.24 -8.69
N CYS A 201 23.11 -9.55 -8.56
CA CYS A 201 21.84 -10.21 -8.82
C CYS A 201 21.30 -10.81 -7.51
N ILE A 202 20.04 -10.55 -7.20
CA ILE A 202 19.37 -11.07 -6.01
C ILE A 202 18.20 -11.93 -6.46
N HIS A 203 18.29 -13.21 -6.13
CA HIS A 203 17.28 -14.21 -6.45
C HIS A 203 16.24 -14.34 -5.35
N GLY A 204 15.00 -14.59 -5.73
CA GLY A 204 13.87 -14.95 -4.87
C GLY A 204 12.74 -15.54 -5.69
N ASP A 205 11.74 -16.12 -5.05
CA ASP A 205 10.57 -16.62 -5.77
C ASP A 205 9.79 -15.46 -6.40
N VAL A 206 9.79 -14.30 -5.72
CA VAL A 206 9.04 -13.10 -6.12
C VAL A 206 9.83 -11.82 -5.76
N VAL A 207 9.66 -10.80 -6.59
CA VAL A 207 10.07 -9.42 -6.29
C VAL A 207 8.83 -8.59 -5.94
N LEU A 208 8.77 -8.01 -4.73
CA LEU A 208 7.73 -7.09 -4.28
C LEU A 208 8.24 -5.64 -4.35
N GLN A 209 7.55 -4.80 -5.08
CA GLN A 209 7.89 -3.39 -5.24
C GLN A 209 7.07 -2.55 -4.26
N ALA A 210 7.75 -1.95 -3.27
CA ALA A 210 7.20 -1.03 -2.27
C ALA A 210 7.93 0.32 -2.33
N THR A 211 8.09 0.85 -3.55
CA THR A 211 8.92 2.01 -3.87
C THR A 211 8.20 3.35 -3.79
N GLY A 212 6.91 3.33 -3.48
CA GLY A 212 6.07 4.50 -3.30
C GLY A 212 4.64 4.29 -3.82
N ARG A 213 3.84 5.32 -3.65
CA ARG A 213 2.47 5.41 -4.18
C ARG A 213 2.35 6.70 -4.99
N LEU A 214 1.54 6.66 -6.03
CA LEU A 214 1.20 7.81 -6.87
C LEU A 214 -0.28 8.10 -6.73
N ALA A 215 -0.66 9.36 -6.77
CA ALA A 215 -2.07 9.74 -6.90
C ALA A 215 -2.69 9.07 -8.13
N TRP A 216 -3.93 8.61 -8.00
CA TRP A 216 -4.62 7.95 -9.11
C TRP A 216 -5.37 9.00 -9.93
N LEU A 217 -4.67 9.66 -10.86
CA LEU A 217 -5.19 10.77 -11.64
C LEU A 217 -5.71 10.36 -13.04
N GLU A 218 -5.29 9.20 -13.50
CA GLU A 218 -5.59 8.72 -14.85
C GLU A 218 -7.09 8.54 -15.05
N GLY A 219 -7.60 9.10 -16.15
CA GLY A 219 -9.00 8.95 -16.56
C GLY A 219 -10.02 9.78 -15.77
N LEU A 220 -9.56 10.61 -14.83
CA LEU A 220 -10.46 11.45 -14.03
C LEU A 220 -11.08 12.62 -14.80
N GLY A 221 -10.48 13.04 -15.93
CA GLY A 221 -10.97 14.21 -16.69
C GLY A 221 -10.71 15.54 -15.96
N LEU A 222 -9.57 15.69 -15.30
CA LEU A 222 -9.23 16.89 -14.53
C LEU A 222 -9.14 18.14 -15.39
N GLU A 223 -8.62 18.00 -16.62
CA GLU A 223 -8.51 19.07 -17.61
C GLU A 223 -9.90 19.58 -18.02
N GLN A 224 -10.89 18.70 -18.18
CA GLN A 224 -12.27 19.05 -18.51
C GLN A 224 -12.92 19.86 -17.38
N ALA A 225 -12.56 19.56 -16.13
CA ALA A 225 -13.01 20.32 -14.96
C ALA A 225 -12.18 21.60 -14.71
N GLY A 226 -11.10 21.84 -15.46
CA GLY A 226 -10.17 22.92 -15.22
C GLY A 226 -9.33 22.78 -13.97
N VAL A 227 -9.24 21.56 -13.41
CA VAL A 227 -8.45 21.27 -12.20
C VAL A 227 -6.99 21.12 -12.58
N GLN A 228 -6.14 21.95 -12.00
CA GLN A 228 -4.68 21.86 -12.14
C GLN A 228 -4.16 20.67 -11.31
N HIS A 229 -3.25 19.93 -11.91
CA HIS A 229 -2.59 18.82 -11.23
C HIS A 229 -1.11 18.73 -11.65
N GLU A 230 -0.33 18.13 -10.79
CA GLU A 230 1.04 17.68 -11.06
C GLU A 230 1.02 16.18 -11.43
N PRO A 231 2.12 15.60 -11.92
CA PRO A 231 2.13 14.16 -12.28
C PRO A 231 1.74 13.20 -11.15
N HIS A 232 1.88 13.63 -9.88
CA HIS A 232 1.74 12.76 -8.73
C HIS A 232 0.75 13.27 -7.68
N ARG A 233 0.09 14.43 -7.91
CA ARG A 233 -0.85 15.01 -6.94
C ARG A 233 -1.77 16.05 -7.55
N ILE A 234 -2.86 16.33 -6.84
CA ILE A 234 -3.67 17.52 -7.01
C ILE A 234 -3.27 18.53 -5.93
N PRO A 235 -2.66 19.68 -6.28
CA PRO A 235 -2.36 20.73 -5.31
C PRO A 235 -3.64 21.31 -4.71
N VAL A 236 -3.63 21.52 -3.40
CA VAL A 236 -4.75 22.13 -2.66
C VAL A 236 -4.25 23.20 -1.67
N ASP A 237 -5.11 24.14 -1.35
CA ASP A 237 -4.88 25.13 -0.32
C ASP A 237 -5.05 24.54 1.11
N ALA A 238 -4.97 25.39 2.14
CA ALA A 238 -5.15 24.98 3.54
C ALA A 238 -6.57 24.48 3.87
N MET A 239 -7.55 24.81 3.02
CA MET A 239 -8.94 24.38 3.14
C MET A 239 -9.26 23.21 2.19
N HIS A 240 -8.24 22.52 1.66
CA HIS A 240 -8.34 21.41 0.71
C HIS A 240 -9.03 21.77 -0.64
N ARG A 241 -9.10 23.08 -1.00
CA ARG A 241 -9.64 23.52 -2.27
C ARG A 241 -8.59 23.39 -3.37
N THR A 242 -9.01 22.91 -4.52
CA THR A 242 -8.20 22.99 -5.75
C THR A 242 -8.19 24.43 -6.27
N ASN A 243 -7.59 24.66 -7.44
CA ASN A 243 -7.70 25.94 -8.15
C ASN A 243 -9.13 26.25 -8.62
N VAL A 244 -10.03 25.26 -8.63
CA VAL A 244 -11.46 25.43 -8.92
C VAL A 244 -12.21 25.51 -7.57
N PRO A 245 -12.81 26.66 -7.19
CA PRO A 245 -13.21 26.95 -5.82
C PRO A 245 -14.23 25.99 -5.19
N HIS A 246 -15.02 25.26 -5.98
CA HIS A 246 -16.04 24.31 -5.54
C HIS A 246 -15.60 22.86 -5.69
N ILE A 247 -14.35 22.61 -6.11
CA ILE A 247 -13.76 21.28 -6.20
C ILE A 247 -12.65 21.15 -5.16
N TYR A 248 -12.79 20.19 -4.27
CA TYR A 248 -11.86 19.85 -3.20
C TYR A 248 -11.12 18.56 -3.53
N ALA A 249 -9.95 18.35 -2.94
CA ALA A 249 -9.26 17.06 -3.00
C ALA A 249 -8.69 16.70 -1.61
N VAL A 250 -8.85 15.42 -1.21
CA VAL A 250 -8.45 14.94 0.12
C VAL A 250 -7.77 13.56 0.04
N GLY A 251 -6.94 13.25 1.01
CA GLY A 251 -6.23 11.99 1.13
C GLY A 251 -5.06 11.84 0.15
N ASP A 252 -4.71 10.59 -0.18
CA ASP A 252 -3.50 10.25 -0.95
C ASP A 252 -3.41 10.95 -2.31
N VAL A 253 -4.52 11.41 -2.88
CA VAL A 253 -4.54 12.14 -4.14
C VAL A 253 -3.85 13.51 -4.05
N THR A 254 -3.69 14.06 -2.85
CA THR A 254 -3.00 15.33 -2.60
C THR A 254 -1.49 15.15 -2.34
N ASP A 255 -1.04 13.92 -2.10
CA ASP A 255 0.35 13.53 -1.79
C ASP A 255 0.99 14.39 -0.68
N ARG A 256 0.21 14.68 0.38
CA ARG A 256 0.69 15.42 1.57
C ARG A 256 1.14 14.46 2.66
N VAL A 257 0.20 13.71 3.24
CA VAL A 257 0.46 12.67 4.24
C VAL A 257 -0.41 11.46 3.92
N ASN A 258 0.18 10.43 3.35
CA ASN A 258 -0.54 9.26 2.83
C ASN A 258 -0.88 8.26 3.95
N LEU A 259 -1.73 8.69 4.89
CA LEU A 259 -2.21 7.91 6.03
C LEU A 259 -3.74 8.00 6.14
N THR A 260 -4.38 6.86 6.36
CA THR A 260 -5.85 6.78 6.50
C THR A 260 -6.43 7.73 7.55
N PRO A 261 -5.86 7.89 8.77
CA PRO A 261 -6.38 8.86 9.73
C PRO A 261 -6.38 10.29 9.21
N VAL A 262 -5.30 10.69 8.51
CA VAL A 262 -5.18 12.03 7.93
C VAL A 262 -6.24 12.25 6.85
N ALA A 263 -6.42 11.29 5.94
CA ALA A 263 -7.46 11.37 4.91
C ALA A 263 -8.88 11.50 5.51
N ILE A 264 -9.14 10.82 6.63
CA ILE A 264 -10.43 10.94 7.35
C ILE A 264 -10.61 12.34 7.93
N ASP A 265 -9.57 12.90 8.56
CA ASP A 265 -9.63 14.23 9.17
C ASP A 265 -9.74 15.33 8.10
N GLU A 266 -9.02 15.19 6.97
CA GLU A 266 -9.17 16.07 5.81
C GLU A 266 -10.61 16.03 5.24
N GLY A 267 -11.19 14.83 5.10
CA GLY A 267 -12.58 14.67 4.65
C GLY A 267 -13.59 15.31 5.60
N ARG A 268 -13.37 15.23 6.91
CA ARG A 268 -14.20 15.91 7.92
C ARG A 268 -14.07 17.43 7.81
N ALA A 269 -12.86 17.93 7.72
CA ALA A 269 -12.60 19.36 7.59
C ALA A 269 -13.21 20.01 6.34
N VAL A 270 -13.38 19.23 5.27
CA VAL A 270 -14.09 19.68 4.05
C VAL A 270 -15.62 19.65 4.22
N ALA A 271 -16.13 18.74 5.06
CA ALA A 271 -17.57 18.59 5.29
C ALA A 271 -18.15 19.65 6.27
N ASP A 272 -17.32 20.15 7.19
CA ASP A 272 -17.66 21.22 8.18
C ASP A 272 -17.67 22.61 7.53
#